data_28187c28a6bf326d47f3df79a4af71ca
#
_entry.id   28187c28a6bf326d47f3df79a4af71ca
#
_cell.length_a   1.000
_cell.length_b   1.000
_cell.length_c   1.000
_cell.angle_alpha   90.00
_cell.angle_beta   90.00
_cell.angle_gamma   90.00
#
_symmetry.space_group_name_H-M   'P 1'
#
loop_
_entity.id
_entity.type
_entity.pdbx_description
1 polymer ?
#
loop_
_entity_poly.entity_id
_entity_poly.type
_entity_poly.pdbx_seq_one_letter_code
_entity_poly.pdbx_strand_id
1 'polypeptide(L)'
;EMITNAESVDNGVEGLLFKTGQTVFAEHLLTSTLPKDVADAHLSGDLHITNLGLWSILPDTIFINVKTLIEDGIDLKGKSLGVCRIPSVKTASELSSALSMIIALISKEASQEVVLDELIPLFSKHSKDLPDLERKLVDSFTTSSTTVGYSKMPTMVSFRIPLGTDQKIVKTVLSAYKTYAKLTPIPKIGLVIDYEKGRVTDVSTILSEIVTIGGKIIFAKHNITQNGMICTKNSTSTVLHLDSLSINLPRLAFESNKDETYFRARLALLMKPALSAMALRNKTISNLIRLGVNPILAANTQYMQRSTVSLVINLVGLQNAVFGILGFQNNKEGQVILHKVIETAVDIASKKGKELGINVIVGMTHSGGAE
;
A
#
# COMPACT_ATOMS: atom_id res chain seq x y z
N GLU A 1 21.53 24.40 4.95
CA GLU A 1 20.06 24.29 4.72
C GLU A 1 19.46 22.94 5.14
N MET A 2 20.15 21.80 5.01
CA MET A 2 19.65 20.49 5.48
C MET A 2 19.47 20.38 7.00
N ILE A 3 20.24 21.14 7.77
CA ILE A 3 20.26 21.05 9.26
C ILE A 3 19.35 22.11 9.90
N THR A 4 18.99 23.19 9.19
CA THR A 4 18.24 24.30 9.74
C THR A 4 16.73 24.09 9.83
N ASN A 5 16.16 23.05 9.21
CA ASN A 5 14.76 22.66 9.37
C ASN A 5 14.57 21.62 10.49
N ALA A 6 15.32 21.75 11.58
CA ALA A 6 15.19 20.87 12.74
C ALA A 6 13.79 20.87 13.38
N GLU A 7 13.00 21.91 13.20
CA GLU A 7 11.61 22.00 13.67
C GLU A 7 10.66 20.98 13.04
N SER A 8 11.03 20.38 11.91
CA SER A 8 10.25 19.34 11.24
C SER A 8 10.76 17.90 11.49
N VAL A 9 11.83 17.75 12.27
CA VAL A 9 12.41 16.44 12.61
C VAL A 9 11.79 15.92 13.90
N ASP A 10 10.56 15.47 13.80
CA ASP A 10 9.99 14.60 14.82
C ASP A 10 10.93 13.39 15.01
N ASN A 11 11.32 13.11 16.25
CA ASN A 11 11.94 11.86 16.64
C ASN A 11 13.47 11.75 16.70
N GLY A 12 14.17 12.82 17.04
CA GLY A 12 15.58 12.76 17.46
C GLY A 12 16.57 12.32 16.36
N VAL A 13 17.70 11.77 16.80
CA VAL A 13 18.84 11.42 15.93
C VAL A 13 18.46 10.40 14.84
N GLU A 14 17.67 9.38 15.17
CA GLU A 14 17.23 8.36 14.20
C GLU A 14 16.38 8.96 13.09
N GLY A 15 15.46 9.88 13.42
CA GLY A 15 14.65 10.59 12.44
C GLY A 15 15.48 11.46 11.50
N LEU A 16 16.50 12.12 12.05
CA LEU A 16 17.43 12.93 11.25
C LEU A 16 18.23 12.04 10.27
N LEU A 17 18.79 10.94 10.76
CA LEU A 17 19.55 10.00 9.93
C LEU A 17 18.67 9.39 8.83
N PHE A 18 17.43 8.99 9.17
CA PHE A 18 16.50 8.44 8.21
C PHE A 18 16.14 9.45 7.11
N LYS A 19 15.80 10.69 7.50
CA LYS A 19 15.44 11.76 6.54
C LYS A 19 16.63 12.15 5.66
N THR A 20 17.83 12.25 6.23
CA THR A 20 19.07 12.49 5.48
C THR A 20 19.32 11.36 4.48
N GLY A 21 19.19 10.11 4.91
CA GLY A 21 19.31 8.95 4.04
C GLY A 21 18.30 8.98 2.89
N GLN A 22 17.04 9.28 3.17
CA GLN A 22 16.01 9.41 2.13
C GLN A 22 16.36 10.50 1.10
N THR A 23 16.88 11.65 1.53
CA THR A 23 17.28 12.73 0.62
C THR A 23 18.42 12.29 -0.29
N VAL A 24 19.45 11.64 0.24
CA VAL A 24 20.58 11.12 -0.55
C VAL A 24 20.11 10.06 -1.54
N PHE A 25 19.23 9.14 -1.12
CA PHE A 25 18.67 8.13 -2.01
C PHE A 25 17.80 8.75 -3.11
N ALA A 26 17.00 9.79 -2.78
CA ALA A 26 16.18 10.49 -3.75
C ALA A 26 17.02 11.19 -4.80
N GLU A 27 18.08 11.89 -4.40
CA GLU A 27 19.04 12.55 -5.30
C GLU A 27 19.74 11.54 -6.20
N HIS A 28 20.25 10.44 -5.63
CA HIS A 28 20.88 9.37 -6.39
C HIS A 28 19.90 8.72 -7.39
N LEU A 29 18.66 8.53 -7.00
CA LEU A 29 17.63 7.98 -7.88
C LEU A 29 17.39 8.88 -9.10
N LEU A 30 17.22 10.19 -8.88
CA LEU A 30 16.95 11.17 -9.94
C LEU A 30 18.16 11.36 -10.88
N THR A 31 19.38 11.36 -10.33
CA THR A 31 20.58 11.69 -11.11
C THR A 31 21.22 10.49 -11.78
N SER A 32 21.08 9.29 -11.22
CA SER A 32 21.91 8.14 -11.62
C SER A 32 21.13 6.86 -11.95
N THR A 33 19.89 6.71 -11.47
CA THR A 33 19.16 5.44 -11.56
C THR A 33 17.99 5.49 -12.53
N LEU A 34 17.20 6.56 -12.46
CA LEU A 34 16.04 6.73 -13.34
C LEU A 34 16.47 7.05 -14.77
N PRO A 35 15.73 6.58 -15.78
CA PRO A 35 15.83 7.13 -17.12
C PRO A 35 15.64 8.66 -17.10
N LYS A 36 16.45 9.37 -17.87
CA LYS A 36 16.47 10.85 -17.85
C LYS A 36 15.10 11.45 -18.12
N ASP A 37 14.34 10.90 -19.07
CA ASP A 37 13.00 11.34 -19.42
C ASP A 37 11.99 11.16 -18.27
N VAL A 38 12.15 10.14 -17.43
CA VAL A 38 11.32 9.94 -16.22
C VAL A 38 11.71 10.92 -15.12
N ALA A 39 13.01 11.15 -14.92
CA ALA A 39 13.50 12.12 -13.95
C ALA A 39 13.08 13.56 -14.32
N ASP A 40 13.22 13.93 -15.59
CA ASP A 40 12.81 15.23 -16.11
C ASP A 40 11.28 15.41 -15.99
N ALA A 41 10.48 14.38 -16.29
CA ALA A 41 9.03 14.40 -16.13
C ALA A 41 8.60 14.53 -14.66
N HIS A 42 9.36 13.95 -13.73
CA HIS A 42 9.11 14.13 -12.30
C HIS A 42 9.41 15.57 -11.86
N LEU A 43 10.54 16.11 -12.29
CA LEU A 43 10.94 17.48 -11.95
C LEU A 43 10.04 18.54 -12.60
N SER A 44 9.51 18.27 -13.80
CA SER A 44 8.54 19.15 -14.47
C SER A 44 7.13 19.07 -13.87
N GLY A 45 6.80 18.01 -13.13
CA GLY A 45 5.48 17.75 -12.56
C GLY A 45 4.50 17.04 -13.50
N ASP A 46 4.93 16.53 -14.65
CA ASP A 46 4.13 15.71 -15.58
C ASP A 46 3.86 14.33 -14.99
N LEU A 47 4.81 13.86 -14.18
CA LEU A 47 4.79 12.60 -13.47
C LEU A 47 5.21 12.84 -12.02
N HIS A 48 4.64 12.10 -11.08
CA HIS A 48 5.02 12.16 -9.68
C HIS A 48 5.42 10.79 -9.16
N ILE A 49 6.56 10.72 -8.46
CA ILE A 49 7.01 9.53 -7.74
C ILE A 49 6.90 9.83 -6.24
N THR A 50 5.99 9.14 -5.58
CA THR A 50 5.79 9.26 -4.13
C THR A 50 6.92 8.54 -3.39
N ASN A 51 7.33 9.06 -2.22
CA ASN A 51 8.37 8.46 -1.37
C ASN A 51 9.68 8.17 -2.14
N LEU A 52 10.14 9.12 -2.93
CA LEU A 52 11.28 9.00 -3.85
C LEU A 52 12.51 8.34 -3.19
N GLY A 53 12.83 8.71 -1.94
CA GLY A 53 13.96 8.14 -1.19
C GLY A 53 13.81 6.67 -0.78
N LEU A 54 12.60 6.11 -0.86
CA LEU A 54 12.33 4.70 -0.59
C LEU A 54 11.98 3.91 -1.86
N TRP A 55 11.78 4.60 -2.95
CA TRP A 55 11.19 4.06 -4.17
C TRP A 55 11.94 2.83 -4.73
N SER A 56 13.26 2.83 -4.70
CA SER A 56 14.07 1.72 -5.20
C SER A 56 14.35 0.63 -4.17
N ILE A 57 13.97 0.85 -2.91
CA ILE A 57 14.36 -0.01 -1.77
C ILE A 57 13.20 -0.87 -1.29
N LEU A 58 11.98 -0.29 -1.26
CA LEU A 58 10.80 -0.93 -0.68
C LEU A 58 9.65 -1.02 -1.69
N PRO A 59 8.83 -2.08 -1.63
CA PRO A 59 7.52 -2.07 -2.25
C PRO A 59 6.62 -1.02 -1.57
N ASP A 60 5.59 -0.57 -2.28
CA ASP A 60 4.67 0.41 -1.72
C ASP A 60 3.64 -0.25 -0.82
N THR A 61 2.98 -1.30 -1.31
CA THR A 61 1.97 -2.02 -0.55
C THR A 61 2.28 -3.53 -0.54
N ILE A 62 2.14 -4.14 0.64
CA ILE A 62 2.30 -5.57 0.86
C ILE A 62 0.97 -6.15 1.32
N PHE A 63 0.47 -7.17 0.62
CA PHE A 63 -0.60 -8.05 1.11
C PHE A 63 0.03 -9.34 1.60
N ILE A 64 -0.23 -9.72 2.83
CA ILE A 64 0.38 -10.90 3.42
C ILE A 64 -0.67 -11.77 4.11
N ASN A 65 -0.64 -13.06 3.78
CA ASN A 65 -1.40 -14.07 4.49
C ASN A 65 -0.68 -14.41 5.81
N VAL A 66 -1.22 -13.90 6.91
CA VAL A 66 -0.60 -14.06 8.23
C VAL A 66 -0.77 -15.48 8.76
N LYS A 67 -1.81 -16.21 8.32
CA LYS A 67 -2.09 -17.56 8.78
C LYS A 67 -0.93 -18.51 8.53
N THR A 68 -0.37 -18.49 7.31
CA THR A 68 0.78 -19.34 6.96
C THR A 68 2.02 -19.01 7.80
N LEU A 69 2.28 -17.74 8.04
CA LEU A 69 3.42 -17.30 8.84
C LEU A 69 3.31 -17.72 10.30
N ILE A 70 2.09 -17.68 10.86
CA ILE A 70 1.84 -17.96 12.28
C ILE A 70 1.75 -19.48 12.53
N GLU A 71 1.14 -20.24 11.62
CA GLU A 71 1.00 -21.69 11.77
C GLU A 71 2.33 -22.42 11.60
N ASP A 72 3.16 -22.01 10.63
CA ASP A 72 4.46 -22.64 10.37
C ASP A 72 5.59 -22.03 11.23
N GLY A 73 5.38 -20.84 11.76
CA GLY A 73 6.41 -20.02 12.38
C GLY A 73 7.33 -19.41 11.33
N ILE A 74 8.19 -18.47 11.76
CA ILE A 74 9.09 -17.73 10.86
C ILE A 74 10.51 -17.81 11.38
N ASP A 75 11.42 -18.33 10.58
CA ASP A 75 12.86 -18.20 10.79
C ASP A 75 13.40 -16.98 10.02
N LEU A 76 13.68 -15.91 10.74
CA LEU A 76 14.27 -14.71 10.17
C LEU A 76 15.77 -14.91 10.04
N LYS A 77 16.24 -15.21 8.84
CA LYS A 77 17.66 -15.37 8.53
C LYS A 77 18.17 -14.07 7.90
N GLY A 78 18.87 -13.27 8.67
CA GLY A 78 19.55 -12.08 8.17
C GLY A 78 20.92 -11.94 8.80
N LYS A 79 21.95 -11.52 8.03
CA LYS A 79 23.30 -11.30 8.53
C LYS A 79 23.38 -10.27 9.65
N SER A 80 22.40 -9.36 9.72
CA SER A 80 22.35 -8.25 10.69
C SER A 80 21.42 -8.49 11.88
N LEU A 81 20.44 -9.42 11.78
CA LEU A 81 19.43 -9.63 12.82
C LEU A 81 19.75 -10.81 13.77
N GLY A 82 20.83 -11.55 13.49
CA GLY A 82 21.04 -12.82 14.19
C GLY A 82 19.95 -13.84 13.85
N VAL A 83 19.82 -14.88 14.66
CA VAL A 83 18.77 -15.88 14.52
C VAL A 83 17.56 -15.41 15.33
N CYS A 84 16.61 -14.73 14.67
CA CYS A 84 15.32 -14.42 15.29
C CYS A 84 14.28 -15.40 14.72
N ARG A 85 13.56 -16.06 15.61
CA ARG A 85 12.51 -17.00 15.28
C ARG A 85 11.19 -16.56 15.91
N ILE A 86 10.14 -16.46 15.10
CA ILE A 86 8.77 -16.38 15.60
C ILE A 86 8.24 -17.81 15.59
N PRO A 87 8.01 -18.41 16.78
CA PRO A 87 7.55 -19.79 16.86
C PRO A 87 6.11 -19.93 16.35
N SER A 88 5.75 -21.15 15.98
CA SER A 88 4.35 -21.49 15.67
C SER A 88 3.45 -21.26 16.89
N VAL A 89 2.27 -20.73 16.67
CA VAL A 89 1.33 -20.29 17.71
C VAL A 89 0.39 -21.42 18.10
N LYS A 90 0.20 -21.61 19.41
CA LYS A 90 -0.73 -22.61 19.99
C LYS A 90 -1.84 -21.97 20.82
N THR A 91 -1.61 -20.81 21.39
CA THR A 91 -2.52 -20.13 22.31
C THR A 91 -2.87 -18.72 21.83
N ALA A 92 -3.99 -18.17 22.34
CA ALA A 92 -4.40 -16.79 22.04
C ALA A 92 -3.35 -15.75 22.50
N SER A 93 -2.64 -15.98 23.58
CA SER A 93 -1.60 -15.09 24.07
C SER A 93 -0.38 -15.09 23.14
N GLU A 94 0.05 -16.27 22.72
CA GLU A 94 1.13 -16.41 21.73
C GLU A 94 0.72 -15.77 20.38
N LEU A 95 -0.55 -15.87 19.97
CA LEU A 95 -1.07 -15.25 18.76
C LEU A 95 -0.94 -13.71 18.83
N SER A 96 -1.37 -13.10 19.93
CA SER A 96 -1.26 -11.66 20.14
C SER A 96 0.20 -11.18 20.09
N SER A 97 1.10 -11.91 20.77
CA SER A 97 2.53 -11.60 20.78
C SER A 97 3.17 -11.76 19.38
N ALA A 98 2.89 -12.87 18.69
CA ALA A 98 3.40 -13.12 17.35
C ALA A 98 2.90 -12.05 16.35
N LEU A 99 1.62 -11.67 16.44
CA LEU A 99 1.04 -10.63 15.61
C LEU A 99 1.73 -9.28 15.81
N SER A 100 1.96 -8.87 17.07
CA SER A 100 2.68 -7.62 17.37
C SER A 100 4.13 -7.65 16.85
N MET A 101 4.82 -8.78 16.94
CA MET A 101 6.16 -8.95 16.37
C MET A 101 6.16 -8.85 14.84
N ILE A 102 5.21 -9.53 14.18
CA ILE A 102 5.05 -9.47 12.71
C ILE A 102 4.80 -8.04 12.28
N ILE A 103 3.87 -7.32 12.93
CA ILE A 103 3.56 -5.94 12.61
C ILE A 103 4.79 -5.04 12.76
N ALA A 104 5.52 -5.17 13.86
CA ALA A 104 6.72 -4.38 14.12
C ALA A 104 7.82 -4.56 13.07
N LEU A 105 7.93 -5.75 12.50
CA LEU A 105 8.93 -6.06 11.48
C LEU A 105 8.44 -5.65 10.08
N ILE A 106 7.25 -6.11 9.69
CA ILE A 106 6.76 -5.92 8.31
C ILE A 106 6.41 -4.47 8.00
N SER A 107 6.03 -3.67 8.99
CA SER A 107 5.79 -2.23 8.80
C SER A 107 7.03 -1.46 8.32
N LYS A 108 8.21 -2.04 8.45
CA LYS A 108 9.48 -1.49 7.95
C LYS A 108 9.82 -1.94 6.53
N GLU A 109 9.06 -2.86 5.97
CA GLU A 109 9.33 -3.47 4.67
C GLU A 109 8.44 -2.92 3.55
N ALA A 110 7.50 -2.01 3.85
CA ALA A 110 6.66 -1.30 2.90
C ALA A 110 6.79 0.22 3.06
N SER A 111 6.60 0.97 1.98
CA SER A 111 6.67 2.43 2.02
C SER A 111 5.31 3.12 2.26
N GLN A 112 4.19 2.41 2.09
CA GLN A 112 2.85 2.99 2.23
C GLN A 112 1.94 2.17 3.14
N GLU A 113 1.71 0.88 2.82
CA GLU A 113 0.74 0.07 3.54
C GLU A 113 1.13 -1.41 3.60
N VAL A 114 0.79 -2.05 4.71
CA VAL A 114 0.79 -3.51 4.84
C VAL A 114 -0.61 -3.97 5.21
N VAL A 115 -1.19 -4.84 4.40
CA VAL A 115 -2.51 -5.44 4.65
C VAL A 115 -2.31 -6.88 5.13
N LEU A 116 -2.77 -7.13 6.36
CA LEU A 116 -2.73 -8.44 6.99
C LEU A 116 -4.05 -9.17 6.72
N ASP A 117 -3.97 -10.31 6.05
CA ASP A 117 -5.13 -11.14 5.68
C ASP A 117 -5.17 -12.45 6.50
N GLU A 118 -6.31 -13.15 6.46
CA GLU A 118 -6.56 -14.44 7.14
C GLU A 118 -6.48 -14.41 8.68
N LEU A 119 -6.71 -13.23 9.28
CA LEU A 119 -6.71 -13.07 10.74
C LEU A 119 -7.95 -13.64 11.42
N ILE A 120 -9.14 -13.50 10.82
CA ILE A 120 -10.39 -13.96 11.42
C ILE A 120 -10.39 -15.49 11.66
N PRO A 121 -9.97 -16.34 10.70
CA PRO A 121 -9.81 -17.77 10.95
C PRO A 121 -8.82 -18.11 12.07
N LEU A 122 -7.73 -17.34 12.19
CA LEU A 122 -6.76 -17.52 13.28
C LEU A 122 -7.37 -17.21 14.64
N PHE A 123 -8.09 -16.11 14.75
CA PHE A 123 -8.79 -15.75 15.99
C PHE A 123 -9.84 -16.77 16.36
N SER A 124 -10.64 -17.27 15.39
CA SER A 124 -11.62 -18.34 15.63
C SER A 124 -10.98 -19.63 16.12
N LYS A 125 -9.79 -19.99 15.60
CA LYS A 125 -9.08 -21.22 15.97
C LYS A 125 -8.47 -21.17 17.38
N HIS A 126 -7.91 -20.02 17.76
CA HIS A 126 -7.09 -19.88 18.97
C HIS A 126 -7.80 -19.19 20.13
N SER A 127 -8.98 -18.58 19.94
CA SER A 127 -9.67 -17.79 20.96
C SER A 127 -11.08 -18.33 21.22
N LYS A 128 -11.25 -18.98 22.37
CA LYS A 128 -12.57 -19.44 22.82
C LYS A 128 -13.29 -18.42 23.69
N ASP A 129 -12.55 -17.56 24.39
CA ASP A 129 -13.04 -16.49 25.26
C ASP A 129 -12.99 -15.16 24.49
N LEU A 130 -14.16 -14.64 24.09
CA LEU A 130 -14.27 -13.40 23.31
C LEU A 130 -13.91 -12.14 24.10
N PRO A 131 -14.28 -11.96 25.39
CA PRO A 131 -13.80 -10.86 26.20
C PRO A 131 -12.28 -10.80 26.36
N ASP A 132 -11.63 -11.95 26.55
CA ASP A 132 -10.17 -12.02 26.64
C ASP A 132 -9.52 -11.70 25.29
N LEU A 133 -10.10 -12.18 24.17
CA LEU A 133 -9.66 -11.80 22.82
C LEU A 133 -9.76 -10.31 22.60
N GLU A 134 -10.90 -9.69 22.93
CA GLU A 134 -11.10 -8.25 22.76
C GLU A 134 -10.03 -7.45 23.50
N ARG A 135 -9.78 -7.76 24.77
CA ARG A 135 -8.74 -7.09 25.57
C ARG A 135 -7.35 -7.23 24.95
N LYS A 136 -6.96 -8.46 24.56
CA LYS A 136 -5.66 -8.73 23.94
C LYS A 136 -5.50 -8.02 22.59
N LEU A 137 -6.57 -7.86 21.82
CA LEU A 137 -6.55 -7.11 20.58
C LEU A 137 -6.36 -5.60 20.83
N VAL A 138 -7.03 -5.02 21.83
CA VAL A 138 -6.81 -3.61 22.21
C VAL A 138 -5.34 -3.38 22.58
N ASP A 139 -4.78 -4.25 23.43
CA ASP A 139 -3.37 -4.16 23.84
C ASP A 139 -2.43 -4.31 22.64
N SER A 140 -2.72 -5.28 21.74
CA SER A 140 -1.94 -5.51 20.52
C SER A 140 -1.99 -4.33 19.56
N PHE A 141 -3.17 -3.75 19.33
CA PHE A 141 -3.34 -2.57 18.49
C PHE A 141 -2.60 -1.36 19.05
N THR A 142 -2.71 -1.12 20.35
CA THR A 142 -2.04 0.01 21.01
C THR A 142 -0.52 -0.13 20.95
N THR A 143 0.00 -1.30 21.30
CA THR A 143 1.44 -1.58 21.24
C THR A 143 1.96 -1.50 19.80
N SER A 144 1.26 -2.11 18.84
CA SER A 144 1.66 -2.09 17.45
C SER A 144 1.59 -0.68 16.85
N SER A 145 0.56 0.11 17.18
CA SER A 145 0.44 1.49 16.72
C SER A 145 1.59 2.36 17.21
N THR A 146 1.98 2.18 18.47
CA THR A 146 3.15 2.87 19.05
C THR A 146 4.42 2.46 18.31
N THR A 147 4.64 1.17 18.09
CA THR A 147 5.82 0.65 17.39
C THR A 147 5.89 1.14 15.95
N VAL A 148 4.77 1.10 15.20
CA VAL A 148 4.69 1.60 13.84
C VAL A 148 4.88 3.12 13.80
N GLY A 149 4.27 3.85 14.73
CA GLY A 149 4.44 5.30 14.85
C GLY A 149 5.89 5.73 15.12
N TYR A 150 6.63 4.93 15.90
CA TYR A 150 8.06 5.18 16.17
C TYR A 150 8.99 4.77 15.02
N SER A 151 8.54 3.95 14.08
CA SER A 151 9.43 3.38 13.05
C SER A 151 9.94 4.37 12.00
N LYS A 152 9.51 5.62 12.00
CA LYS A 152 9.84 6.65 11.01
C LYS A 152 9.36 6.35 9.58
N MET A 153 8.83 5.16 9.36
CA MET A 153 8.26 4.78 8.09
C MET A 153 6.86 5.38 7.95
N PRO A 154 6.48 5.89 6.78
CA PRO A 154 5.13 6.42 6.55
C PRO A 154 4.06 5.32 6.50
N THR A 155 4.44 4.10 6.78
CA THR A 155 3.64 2.89 6.61
C THR A 155 2.44 2.86 7.56
N MET A 156 1.31 2.41 7.03
CA MET A 156 0.14 2.02 7.80
C MET A 156 0.00 0.49 7.77
N VAL A 157 -0.51 -0.10 8.85
CA VAL A 157 -0.84 -1.52 8.88
C VAL A 157 -2.34 -1.68 8.98
N SER A 158 -2.93 -2.40 8.03
CA SER A 158 -4.38 -2.60 7.95
C SER A 158 -4.73 -4.07 8.15
N PHE A 159 -5.80 -4.32 8.90
CA PHE A 159 -6.36 -5.65 9.10
C PHE A 159 -7.51 -5.85 8.13
N ARG A 160 -7.45 -6.89 7.30
CA ARG A 160 -8.56 -7.25 6.42
C ARG A 160 -9.60 -8.05 7.19
N ILE A 161 -10.83 -7.56 7.17
CA ILE A 161 -11.98 -8.11 7.88
C ILE A 161 -13.04 -8.54 6.86
N PRO A 162 -13.11 -9.83 6.50
CA PRO A 162 -14.15 -10.34 5.62
C PRO A 162 -15.48 -10.49 6.40
N LEU A 163 -16.52 -9.76 5.98
CA LEU A 163 -17.83 -9.75 6.67
C LEU A 163 -18.61 -11.06 6.54
N GLY A 164 -18.28 -11.92 5.59
CA GLY A 164 -18.95 -13.21 5.36
C GLY A 164 -18.45 -14.37 6.23
N THR A 165 -17.54 -14.10 7.18
CA THR A 165 -16.96 -15.12 8.07
C THR A 165 -17.58 -15.13 9.45
N ASP A 166 -16.92 -15.65 10.48
CA ASP A 166 -17.38 -15.73 11.87
C ASP A 166 -17.80 -14.37 12.43
N GLN A 167 -19.11 -14.11 12.44
CA GLN A 167 -19.70 -12.84 12.85
C GLN A 167 -19.41 -12.46 14.30
N LYS A 168 -19.23 -13.45 15.20
CA LYS A 168 -18.90 -13.19 16.60
C LYS A 168 -17.48 -12.64 16.71
N ILE A 169 -16.53 -13.27 16.04
CA ILE A 169 -15.14 -12.80 16.00
C ILE A 169 -15.05 -11.44 15.29
N VAL A 170 -15.74 -11.26 14.15
CA VAL A 170 -15.76 -9.98 13.43
C VAL A 170 -16.25 -8.86 14.36
N LYS A 171 -17.35 -9.03 15.08
CA LYS A 171 -17.86 -8.01 16.02
C LYS A 171 -16.88 -7.75 17.17
N THR A 172 -16.22 -8.79 17.70
CA THR A 172 -15.19 -8.66 18.74
C THR A 172 -13.99 -7.84 18.24
N VAL A 173 -13.49 -8.12 17.02
CA VAL A 173 -12.40 -7.36 16.42
C VAL A 173 -12.78 -5.90 16.19
N LEU A 174 -14.00 -5.63 15.69
CA LEU A 174 -14.50 -4.26 15.50
C LEU A 174 -14.67 -3.51 16.82
N SER A 175 -15.14 -4.21 17.89
CA SER A 175 -15.25 -3.63 19.24
C SER A 175 -13.88 -3.26 19.80
N ALA A 176 -12.93 -4.17 19.70
CA ALA A 176 -11.54 -3.92 20.10
C ALA A 176 -10.94 -2.74 19.34
N TYR A 177 -11.14 -2.68 18.02
CA TYR A 177 -10.66 -1.58 17.21
C TYR A 177 -11.31 -0.24 17.58
N LYS A 178 -12.61 -0.22 17.86
CA LYS A 178 -13.32 0.97 18.35
C LYS A 178 -12.70 1.48 19.65
N THR A 179 -12.41 0.58 20.60
CA THR A 179 -11.78 0.94 21.87
C THR A 179 -10.37 1.52 21.62
N TYR A 180 -9.57 0.87 20.79
CA TYR A 180 -8.26 1.35 20.40
C TYR A 180 -8.32 2.75 19.74
N ALA A 181 -9.20 2.95 18.76
CA ALA A 181 -9.34 4.22 18.04
C ALA A 181 -9.72 5.40 18.97
N LYS A 182 -10.49 5.13 20.03
CA LYS A 182 -10.76 6.15 21.07
C LYS A 182 -9.52 6.57 21.86
N LEU A 183 -8.58 5.66 22.05
CA LEU A 183 -7.34 5.90 22.78
C LEU A 183 -6.24 6.53 21.93
N THR A 184 -6.36 6.45 20.60
CA THR A 184 -5.30 6.84 19.66
C THR A 184 -5.84 7.84 18.64
N PRO A 185 -5.57 9.15 18.81
CA PRO A 185 -6.12 10.20 17.94
C PRO A 185 -5.73 10.07 16.45
N ILE A 186 -4.52 9.54 16.19
CA ILE A 186 -4.01 9.31 14.82
C ILE A 186 -3.60 7.84 14.70
N PRO A 187 -4.56 6.94 14.42
CA PRO A 187 -4.27 5.52 14.37
C PRO A 187 -3.34 5.16 13.21
N LYS A 188 -2.31 4.37 13.50
CA LYS A 188 -1.41 3.76 12.52
C LYS A 188 -1.88 2.36 12.10
N ILE A 189 -2.84 1.81 12.83
CA ILE A 189 -3.55 0.59 12.48
C ILE A 189 -4.88 0.97 11.84
N GLY A 190 -5.21 0.35 10.70
CA GLY A 190 -6.46 0.54 9.98
C GLY A 190 -7.23 -0.76 9.77
N LEU A 191 -8.43 -0.65 9.25
CA LEU A 191 -9.27 -1.77 8.85
C LEU A 191 -9.61 -1.70 7.37
N VAL A 192 -9.50 -2.82 6.68
CA VAL A 192 -10.04 -3.03 5.33
C VAL A 192 -11.25 -3.95 5.46
N ILE A 193 -12.44 -3.40 5.30
CA ILE A 193 -13.70 -4.14 5.41
C ILE A 193 -14.04 -4.73 4.05
N ASP A 194 -13.92 -6.06 3.94
CA ASP A 194 -14.34 -6.80 2.75
C ASP A 194 -15.81 -7.18 2.86
N TYR A 195 -16.64 -6.56 2.01
CA TYR A 195 -18.10 -6.70 2.05
C TYR A 195 -18.69 -7.58 0.93
N GLU A 196 -17.85 -8.28 0.16
CA GLU A 196 -18.35 -9.08 -0.98
C GLU A 196 -19.35 -10.16 -0.59
N LYS A 197 -19.10 -10.85 0.53
CA LYS A 197 -19.90 -11.99 0.99
C LYS A 197 -20.70 -11.70 2.25
N GLY A 198 -20.56 -10.54 2.83
CA GLY A 198 -21.20 -10.18 4.10
C GLY A 198 -22.12 -8.96 3.99
N ARG A 199 -23.03 -8.83 4.92
CA ARG A 199 -23.91 -7.67 5.00
C ARG A 199 -23.30 -6.59 5.88
N VAL A 200 -23.01 -5.44 5.30
CA VAL A 200 -22.53 -4.26 6.06
C VAL A 200 -23.54 -3.84 7.12
N THR A 201 -24.85 -4.06 6.86
CA THR A 201 -25.94 -3.74 7.80
C THR A 201 -25.78 -4.38 9.17
N ASP A 202 -25.21 -5.59 9.25
CA ASP A 202 -25.06 -6.33 10.52
C ASP A 202 -24.02 -5.72 11.47
N VAL A 203 -23.16 -4.85 10.95
CA VAL A 203 -22.07 -4.17 11.67
C VAL A 203 -22.06 -2.67 11.43
N SER A 204 -23.08 -2.11 10.75
CA SER A 204 -23.11 -0.70 10.34
C SER A 204 -23.00 0.27 11.51
N THR A 205 -23.67 -0.02 12.63
CA THR A 205 -23.62 0.84 13.82
C THR A 205 -22.21 0.96 14.36
N ILE A 206 -21.51 -0.17 14.54
CA ILE A 206 -20.16 -0.14 15.09
C ILE A 206 -19.16 0.50 14.09
N LEU A 207 -19.33 0.27 12.78
CA LEU A 207 -18.52 0.92 11.75
C LEU A 207 -18.73 2.43 11.72
N SER A 208 -19.99 2.89 11.83
CA SER A 208 -20.31 4.32 11.93
C SER A 208 -19.67 4.97 13.16
N GLU A 209 -19.74 4.31 14.31
CA GLU A 209 -19.08 4.78 15.54
C GLU A 209 -17.57 4.88 15.37
N ILE A 210 -16.93 3.89 14.75
CA ILE A 210 -15.47 3.89 14.50
C ILE A 210 -15.08 5.07 13.59
N VAL A 211 -15.84 5.33 12.52
CA VAL A 211 -15.58 6.47 11.62
C VAL A 211 -15.75 7.79 12.37
N THR A 212 -16.79 7.92 13.19
CA THR A 212 -17.09 9.15 13.95
C THR A 212 -15.97 9.51 14.93
N ILE A 213 -15.29 8.52 15.50
CA ILE A 213 -14.17 8.75 16.44
C ILE A 213 -12.81 8.88 15.72
N GLY A 214 -12.78 8.90 14.39
CA GLY A 214 -11.53 9.06 13.61
C GLY A 214 -10.78 7.76 13.32
N GLY A 215 -11.41 6.59 13.49
CA GLY A 215 -10.83 5.32 13.10
C GLY A 215 -10.67 5.20 11.57
N LYS A 216 -9.60 4.58 11.12
CA LYS A 216 -9.31 4.39 9.70
C LYS A 216 -9.98 3.13 9.18
N ILE A 217 -11.01 3.31 8.37
CA ILE A 217 -11.74 2.21 7.72
C ILE A 217 -11.77 2.45 6.21
N ILE A 218 -11.55 1.37 5.48
CA ILE A 218 -11.72 1.32 4.04
C ILE A 218 -12.68 0.19 3.71
N PHE A 219 -13.61 0.48 2.84
CA PHE A 219 -14.52 -0.51 2.30
C PHE A 219 -13.94 -1.03 0.99
N ALA A 220 -13.59 -2.30 0.97
CA ALA A 220 -13.11 -2.97 -0.22
C ALA A 220 -14.13 -3.98 -0.70
N LYS A 221 -14.42 -3.97 -1.99
CA LYS A 221 -14.99 -5.13 -2.65
C LYS A 221 -13.85 -6.14 -2.84
N HIS A 222 -14.16 -7.42 -2.77
CA HIS A 222 -13.17 -8.47 -2.96
C HIS A 222 -12.16 -8.11 -4.04
N ASN A 223 -10.86 -8.15 -3.71
CA ASN A 223 -9.74 -7.80 -4.59
C ASN A 223 -9.42 -6.30 -4.79
N ILE A 224 -10.04 -5.39 -4.08
CA ILE A 224 -9.72 -3.95 -4.15
C ILE A 224 -9.04 -3.51 -2.85
N THR A 225 -7.98 -2.71 -2.98
CA THR A 225 -7.24 -2.12 -1.87
C THR A 225 -7.53 -0.63 -1.75
N GLN A 226 -6.93 0.04 -0.77
CA GLN A 226 -7.04 1.49 -0.55
C GLN A 226 -6.73 2.31 -1.79
N ASN A 227 -5.79 1.86 -2.60
CA ASN A 227 -5.38 2.57 -3.81
C ASN A 227 -6.13 2.07 -5.07
N GLY A 228 -7.27 1.41 -4.91
CA GLY A 228 -8.07 0.90 -6.04
C GLY A 228 -7.48 -0.32 -6.74
N MET A 229 -6.54 -1.01 -6.10
CA MET A 229 -5.81 -2.12 -6.71
C MET A 229 -6.49 -3.47 -6.53
N ILE A 230 -6.33 -4.33 -7.52
CA ILE A 230 -6.91 -5.66 -7.55
C ILE A 230 -5.95 -6.65 -6.89
N CYS A 231 -6.33 -7.21 -5.73
CA CYS A 231 -5.69 -8.40 -5.19
C CYS A 231 -6.09 -9.63 -6.00
N THR A 232 -5.13 -10.46 -6.35
CA THR A 232 -5.43 -11.75 -6.99
C THR A 232 -6.16 -12.68 -6.04
N LYS A 233 -7.08 -13.50 -6.56
CA LYS A 233 -7.98 -14.39 -5.80
C LYS A 233 -7.31 -15.45 -4.91
N ASN A 234 -5.99 -15.63 -5.00
CA ASN A 234 -5.30 -16.68 -4.26
C ASN A 234 -4.82 -16.14 -2.91
N SER A 235 -5.59 -16.41 -1.88
CA SER A 235 -5.34 -16.06 -0.48
C SER A 235 -4.07 -16.69 0.14
N THR A 236 -3.34 -17.51 -0.60
CA THR A 236 -2.16 -18.24 -0.09
C THR A 236 -0.84 -17.55 -0.39
N SER A 237 -0.81 -16.53 -1.23
CA SER A 237 0.43 -15.87 -1.67
C SER A 237 0.54 -14.43 -1.15
N THR A 238 1.74 -14.03 -0.80
CA THR A 238 2.08 -12.62 -0.57
C THR A 238 2.03 -11.87 -1.89
N VAL A 239 1.37 -10.70 -1.91
CA VAL A 239 1.23 -9.85 -3.09
C VAL A 239 1.92 -8.52 -2.82
N LEU A 240 2.75 -8.09 -3.76
CA LEU A 240 3.43 -6.80 -3.72
C LEU A 240 2.87 -5.86 -4.78
N HIS A 241 2.60 -4.64 -4.39
CA HIS A 241 2.25 -3.59 -5.32
C HIS A 241 3.32 -2.50 -5.34
N LEU A 242 3.66 -2.08 -6.54
CA LEU A 242 4.55 -0.96 -6.83
C LEU A 242 3.69 0.12 -7.49
N ASP A 243 3.15 1.05 -6.69
CA ASP A 243 2.08 1.98 -7.06
C ASP A 243 2.39 3.46 -6.82
N SER A 244 3.63 3.76 -6.45
CA SER A 244 4.04 5.13 -6.14
C SER A 244 4.27 6.05 -7.35
N LEU A 245 3.95 5.60 -8.56
CA LEU A 245 4.10 6.39 -9.76
C LEU A 245 2.74 6.88 -10.27
N SER A 246 2.60 8.20 -10.42
CA SER A 246 1.37 8.87 -10.84
C SER A 246 1.62 9.79 -12.02
N ILE A 247 0.68 9.87 -12.96
CA ILE A 247 0.71 10.79 -14.11
C ILE A 247 -0.28 11.92 -13.86
N ASN A 248 0.19 13.16 -13.98
CA ASN A 248 -0.60 14.37 -13.78
C ASN A 248 -1.36 14.73 -15.07
N LEU A 249 -2.57 14.20 -15.20
CA LEU A 249 -3.38 14.41 -16.40
C LEU A 249 -3.83 15.85 -16.61
N PRO A 250 -4.21 16.65 -15.58
CA PRO A 250 -4.53 18.07 -15.75
C PRO A 250 -3.40 18.87 -16.39
N ARG A 251 -2.15 18.62 -16.01
CA ARG A 251 -0.99 19.26 -16.59
C ARG A 251 -0.83 18.91 -18.07
N LEU A 252 -0.95 17.65 -18.42
CA LEU A 252 -0.91 17.20 -19.82
C LEU A 252 -2.05 17.80 -20.65
N ALA A 253 -3.24 17.92 -20.05
CA ALA A 253 -4.38 18.55 -20.72
C ALA A 253 -4.13 20.04 -20.97
N PHE A 254 -3.54 20.76 -20.01
CA PHE A 254 -3.15 22.15 -20.17
C PHE A 254 -2.15 22.33 -21.32
N GLU A 255 -1.10 21.50 -21.38
CA GLU A 255 -0.09 21.54 -22.44
C GLU A 255 -0.65 21.14 -23.82
N SER A 256 -1.73 20.38 -23.85
CA SER A 256 -2.36 19.95 -25.11
C SER A 256 -3.15 21.02 -25.83
N ASN A 257 -3.37 22.17 -25.21
CA ASN A 257 -4.12 23.29 -25.80
C ASN A 257 -5.51 22.85 -26.35
N LYS A 258 -6.22 21.98 -25.63
CA LYS A 258 -7.52 21.40 -26.00
C LYS A 258 -7.48 20.37 -27.15
N ASP A 259 -6.30 19.94 -27.56
CA ASP A 259 -6.14 18.85 -28.55
C ASP A 259 -6.14 17.49 -27.88
N GLU A 260 -7.26 16.74 -28.02
CA GLU A 260 -7.40 15.37 -27.47
C GLU A 260 -6.36 14.41 -28.05
N THR A 261 -6.02 14.54 -29.32
CA THR A 261 -5.07 13.63 -29.98
C THR A 261 -3.68 13.84 -29.47
N TYR A 262 -3.26 15.10 -29.33
CA TYR A 262 -1.98 15.46 -28.75
C TYR A 262 -1.90 15.01 -27.28
N PHE A 263 -2.95 15.25 -26.50
CA PHE A 263 -3.03 14.80 -25.10
C PHE A 263 -2.78 13.29 -24.96
N ARG A 264 -3.48 12.46 -25.74
CA ARG A 264 -3.31 11.00 -25.71
C ARG A 264 -1.93 10.55 -26.20
N ALA A 265 -1.36 11.22 -27.17
CA ALA A 265 0.01 10.97 -27.64
C ALA A 265 1.04 11.28 -26.54
N ARG A 266 0.90 12.40 -25.82
CA ARG A 266 1.77 12.76 -24.67
C ARG A 266 1.64 11.75 -23.54
N LEU A 267 0.42 11.32 -23.21
CA LEU A 267 0.20 10.26 -22.22
C LEU A 267 0.95 8.97 -22.61
N ALA A 268 0.84 8.55 -23.86
CA ALA A 268 1.54 7.37 -24.37
C ALA A 268 3.06 7.50 -24.30
N LEU A 269 3.60 8.67 -24.60
CA LEU A 269 5.04 8.96 -24.52
C LEU A 269 5.57 8.91 -23.08
N LEU A 270 4.80 9.36 -22.09
CA LEU A 270 5.18 9.29 -20.67
C LEU A 270 5.05 7.89 -20.10
N MET A 271 3.99 7.15 -20.46
CA MET A 271 3.74 5.83 -19.89
C MET A 271 4.81 4.80 -20.24
N LYS A 272 5.37 4.82 -21.43
CA LYS A 272 6.38 3.84 -21.87
C LYS A 272 7.65 3.84 -21.03
N PRO A 273 8.36 4.98 -20.86
CA PRO A 273 9.55 5.04 -20.01
C PRO A 273 9.22 4.85 -18.54
N ALA A 274 8.07 5.35 -18.07
CA ALA A 274 7.59 5.13 -16.71
C ALA A 274 7.45 3.64 -16.37
N LEU A 275 6.83 2.85 -17.25
CA LEU A 275 6.71 1.38 -17.08
C LEU A 275 8.07 0.69 -17.12
N SER A 276 9.01 1.16 -17.94
CA SER A 276 10.37 0.62 -17.98
C SER A 276 11.13 0.90 -16.68
N ALA A 277 10.98 2.09 -16.11
CA ALA A 277 11.53 2.45 -14.80
C ALA A 277 10.94 1.59 -13.69
N MET A 278 9.63 1.34 -13.71
CA MET A 278 8.98 0.47 -12.72
C MET A 278 9.42 -0.99 -12.85
N ALA A 279 9.68 -1.48 -14.04
CA ALA A 279 10.24 -2.82 -14.24
C ALA A 279 11.66 -2.93 -13.66
N LEU A 280 12.50 -1.90 -13.83
CA LEU A 280 13.82 -1.82 -13.20
C LEU A 280 13.69 -1.80 -11.66
N ARG A 281 12.77 -1.01 -11.13
CA ARG A 281 12.44 -0.98 -9.70
C ARG A 281 12.08 -2.37 -9.17
N ASN A 282 11.19 -3.07 -9.85
CA ASN A 282 10.79 -4.43 -9.45
C ASN A 282 11.99 -5.38 -9.38
N LYS A 283 12.90 -5.32 -10.37
CA LYS A 283 14.12 -6.12 -10.36
C LYS A 283 15.01 -5.78 -9.16
N THR A 284 15.18 -4.51 -8.83
CA THR A 284 15.98 -4.05 -7.69
C THR A 284 15.39 -4.54 -6.37
N ILE A 285 14.09 -4.32 -6.13
CA ILE A 285 13.39 -4.77 -4.92
C ILE A 285 13.46 -6.31 -4.79
N SER A 286 13.22 -7.05 -5.86
CA SER A 286 13.32 -8.51 -5.85
C SER A 286 14.73 -9.00 -5.48
N ASN A 287 15.77 -8.31 -5.92
CA ASN A 287 17.15 -8.62 -5.53
C ASN A 287 17.40 -8.31 -4.03
N LEU A 288 16.90 -7.19 -3.51
CA LEU A 288 17.03 -6.84 -2.10
C LEU A 288 16.32 -7.84 -1.19
N ILE A 289 15.12 -8.29 -1.57
CA ILE A 289 14.41 -9.35 -0.85
C ILE A 289 15.25 -10.64 -0.84
N ARG A 290 15.79 -11.04 -2.00
CA ARG A 290 16.66 -12.23 -2.10
C ARG A 290 17.91 -12.13 -1.25
N LEU A 291 18.47 -10.93 -1.08
CA LEU A 291 19.62 -10.66 -0.22
C LEU A 291 19.27 -10.60 1.27
N GLY A 292 17.99 -10.70 1.63
CA GLY A 292 17.50 -10.67 3.02
C GLY A 292 17.47 -9.28 3.64
N VAL A 293 17.47 -8.22 2.81
CA VAL A 293 17.33 -6.84 3.31
C VAL A 293 15.95 -6.62 3.92
N ASN A 294 14.93 -7.30 3.39
CA ASN A 294 13.55 -7.31 3.88
C ASN A 294 13.28 -8.70 4.50
N PRO A 295 13.52 -8.90 5.80
CA PRO A 295 13.60 -10.23 6.41
C PRO A 295 12.28 -11.00 6.40
N ILE A 296 11.13 -10.36 6.59
CA ILE A 296 9.81 -11.03 6.52
C ILE A 296 9.50 -11.44 5.07
N LEU A 297 9.71 -10.55 4.11
CA LEU A 297 9.53 -10.88 2.70
C LEU A 297 10.52 -11.95 2.24
N ALA A 298 11.77 -11.90 2.70
CA ALA A 298 12.78 -12.90 2.41
C ALA A 298 12.42 -14.28 2.98
N ALA A 299 11.89 -14.35 4.20
CA ALA A 299 11.41 -15.58 4.82
C ALA A 299 10.17 -16.14 4.09
N ASN A 300 9.41 -15.27 3.43
CA ASN A 300 8.15 -15.60 2.76
C ASN A 300 8.30 -15.81 1.24
N THR A 301 9.52 -15.85 0.72
CA THR A 301 9.77 -15.99 -0.74
C THR A 301 9.18 -17.26 -1.34
N GLN A 302 9.02 -18.34 -0.56
CA GLN A 302 8.36 -19.58 -0.99
C GLN A 302 6.88 -19.36 -1.40
N TYR A 303 6.24 -18.32 -0.88
CA TYR A 303 4.86 -17.95 -1.18
C TYR A 303 4.76 -16.85 -2.24
N MET A 304 5.89 -16.29 -2.67
CA MET A 304 5.96 -15.25 -3.70
C MET A 304 6.15 -15.87 -5.08
N GLN A 305 5.19 -15.67 -5.95
CA GLN A 305 5.29 -16.04 -7.37
C GLN A 305 5.46 -14.78 -8.22
N ARG A 306 6.00 -14.90 -9.43
CA ARG A 306 6.13 -13.76 -10.37
C ARG A 306 4.78 -13.07 -10.64
N SER A 307 3.68 -13.82 -10.63
CA SER A 307 2.32 -13.32 -10.80
C SER A 307 1.80 -12.49 -9.62
N THR A 308 2.53 -12.46 -8.49
CA THR A 308 2.10 -11.75 -7.28
C THR A 308 2.69 -10.34 -7.15
N VAL A 309 3.51 -9.91 -8.09
CA VAL A 309 3.97 -8.52 -8.18
C VAL A 309 3.18 -7.78 -9.23
N SER A 310 2.58 -6.66 -8.86
CA SER A 310 1.85 -5.78 -9.77
C SER A 310 2.52 -4.40 -9.84
N LEU A 311 2.76 -3.94 -11.05
CA LEU A 311 3.15 -2.55 -11.32
C LEU A 311 1.88 -1.74 -11.53
N VAL A 312 1.71 -0.64 -10.81
CA VAL A 312 0.53 0.21 -10.93
C VAL A 312 0.95 1.61 -11.38
N ILE A 313 0.38 2.06 -12.49
CA ILE A 313 0.46 3.46 -12.90
C ILE A 313 -0.84 4.14 -12.54
N ASN A 314 -0.75 5.18 -11.72
CA ASN A 314 -1.91 5.96 -11.30
C ASN A 314 -2.14 7.12 -12.26
N LEU A 315 -3.37 7.30 -12.69
CA LEU A 315 -3.84 8.46 -13.43
C LEU A 315 -4.52 9.41 -12.45
N VAL A 316 -3.97 10.61 -12.28
CA VAL A 316 -4.48 11.60 -11.32
C VAL A 316 -5.19 12.73 -12.06
N GLY A 317 -6.33 13.16 -11.52
CA GLY A 317 -7.05 14.33 -12.00
C GLY A 317 -7.76 14.14 -13.35
N LEU A 318 -8.22 12.94 -13.65
CA LEU A 318 -8.83 12.60 -14.95
C LEU A 318 -10.04 13.51 -15.29
N GLN A 319 -10.90 13.81 -14.31
CA GLN A 319 -12.04 14.70 -14.53
C GLN A 319 -11.60 16.14 -14.83
N ASN A 320 -10.58 16.62 -14.12
CA ASN A 320 -10.02 17.96 -14.33
C ASN A 320 -9.34 18.06 -15.70
N ALA A 321 -8.70 17.00 -16.16
CA ALA A 321 -8.10 16.94 -17.49
C ALA A 321 -9.18 17.04 -18.60
N VAL A 322 -10.27 16.30 -18.47
CA VAL A 322 -11.41 16.38 -19.42
C VAL A 322 -12.01 17.77 -19.42
N PHE A 323 -12.17 18.40 -18.24
CA PHE A 323 -12.61 19.77 -18.13
C PHE A 323 -11.64 20.76 -18.84
N GLY A 324 -10.34 20.57 -18.67
CA GLY A 324 -9.30 21.37 -19.33
C GLY A 324 -9.38 21.30 -20.87
N ILE A 325 -9.72 20.11 -21.41
CA ILE A 325 -9.86 19.89 -22.87
C ILE A 325 -11.16 20.49 -23.40
N LEU A 326 -12.29 20.23 -22.75
CA LEU A 326 -13.63 20.58 -23.26
C LEU A 326 -14.20 21.88 -22.72
N GLY A 327 -13.71 22.35 -21.57
CA GLY A 327 -14.26 23.51 -20.85
C GLY A 327 -15.54 23.24 -20.05
N PHE A 328 -15.97 21.98 -19.94
CA PHE A 328 -17.13 21.56 -19.16
C PHE A 328 -16.99 20.11 -18.64
N GLN A 329 -17.69 19.84 -17.54
CA GLN A 329 -17.73 18.51 -16.93
C GLN A 329 -19.09 17.83 -17.17
N ASN A 330 -19.11 16.51 -17.16
CA ASN A 330 -20.33 15.69 -17.07
C ASN A 330 -21.32 15.73 -18.28
N ASN A 331 -20.81 15.82 -19.48
CA ASN A 331 -21.63 15.55 -20.67
C ASN A 331 -21.21 14.25 -21.37
N LYS A 332 -21.97 13.85 -22.40
CA LYS A 332 -21.67 12.65 -23.18
C LYS A 332 -20.29 12.71 -23.87
N GLU A 333 -19.86 13.87 -24.34
CA GLU A 333 -18.56 14.05 -24.99
C GLU A 333 -17.41 13.88 -23.99
N GLY A 334 -17.53 14.45 -22.78
CA GLY A 334 -16.56 14.26 -21.69
C GLY A 334 -16.40 12.80 -21.31
N GLN A 335 -17.49 12.03 -21.24
CA GLN A 335 -17.45 10.61 -20.97
C GLN A 335 -16.74 9.81 -22.09
N VAL A 336 -16.95 10.20 -23.36
CA VAL A 336 -16.26 9.57 -24.51
C VAL A 336 -14.75 9.82 -24.43
N ILE A 337 -14.32 11.04 -24.15
CA ILE A 337 -12.88 11.37 -23.99
C ILE A 337 -12.29 10.61 -22.81
N LEU A 338 -12.95 10.62 -21.66
CA LEU A 338 -12.54 9.89 -20.49
C LEU A 338 -12.32 8.40 -20.78
N HIS A 339 -13.26 7.78 -21.49
CA HIS A 339 -13.15 6.38 -21.87
C HIS A 339 -11.96 6.12 -22.80
N LYS A 340 -11.76 6.95 -23.83
CA LYS A 340 -10.62 6.84 -24.76
C LYS A 340 -9.26 7.01 -24.04
N VAL A 341 -9.18 7.90 -23.05
CA VAL A 341 -7.95 8.10 -22.27
C VAL A 341 -7.62 6.86 -21.45
N ILE A 342 -8.63 6.30 -20.77
CA ILE A 342 -8.47 5.05 -20.01
C ILE A 342 -8.09 3.89 -20.93
N GLU A 343 -8.78 3.72 -22.07
CA GLU A 343 -8.45 2.68 -23.05
C GLU A 343 -7.00 2.82 -23.54
N THR A 344 -6.57 4.04 -23.89
CA THR A 344 -5.19 4.30 -24.32
C THR A 344 -4.19 3.86 -23.25
N ALA A 345 -4.43 4.22 -22.00
CA ALA A 345 -3.56 3.85 -20.90
C ALA A 345 -3.54 2.33 -20.65
N VAL A 346 -4.70 1.69 -20.63
CA VAL A 346 -4.84 0.23 -20.45
C VAL A 346 -4.17 -0.55 -21.57
N ASP A 347 -4.32 -0.12 -22.81
CA ASP A 347 -3.68 -0.75 -23.97
C ASP A 347 -2.15 -0.71 -23.88
N ILE A 348 -1.60 0.45 -23.50
CA ILE A 348 -0.15 0.61 -23.32
C ILE A 348 0.33 -0.26 -22.17
N ALA A 349 -0.36 -0.22 -21.05
CA ALA A 349 -0.05 -1.02 -19.86
C ALA A 349 -0.08 -2.53 -20.18
N SER A 350 -1.13 -2.99 -20.87
CA SER A 350 -1.29 -4.40 -21.29
C SER A 350 -0.18 -4.86 -22.23
N LYS A 351 0.13 -4.05 -23.27
CA LYS A 351 1.20 -4.37 -24.21
C LYS A 351 2.56 -4.45 -23.50
N LYS A 352 2.88 -3.44 -22.70
CA LYS A 352 4.14 -3.40 -21.97
C LYS A 352 4.25 -4.48 -20.91
N GLY A 353 3.15 -4.79 -20.21
CA GLY A 353 3.09 -5.87 -19.26
C GLY A 353 3.40 -7.24 -19.88
N LYS A 354 2.83 -7.51 -21.07
CA LYS A 354 3.14 -8.73 -21.84
C LYS A 354 4.62 -8.80 -22.26
N GLU A 355 5.19 -7.70 -22.74
CA GLU A 355 6.63 -7.62 -23.09
C GLU A 355 7.53 -7.91 -21.89
N LEU A 356 7.19 -7.40 -20.72
CA LEU A 356 7.98 -7.52 -19.50
C LEU A 356 7.70 -8.82 -18.72
N GLY A 357 6.62 -9.52 -19.05
CA GLY A 357 6.15 -10.70 -18.31
C GLY A 357 5.70 -10.36 -16.89
N ILE A 358 5.16 -9.16 -16.66
CA ILE A 358 4.74 -8.63 -15.36
C ILE A 358 3.29 -8.15 -15.46
N ASN A 359 2.55 -8.28 -14.35
CA ASN A 359 1.22 -7.71 -14.26
C ASN A 359 1.29 -6.18 -14.14
N VAL A 360 0.68 -5.46 -15.08
CA VAL A 360 0.61 -4.00 -15.07
C VAL A 360 -0.84 -3.57 -14.97
N ILE A 361 -1.13 -2.70 -14.01
CA ILE A 361 -2.47 -2.19 -13.70
C ILE A 361 -2.47 -0.67 -13.90
N VAL A 362 -3.56 -0.16 -14.44
CA VAL A 362 -3.84 1.28 -14.48
C VAL A 362 -4.78 1.59 -13.32
N GLY A 363 -4.29 2.38 -12.38
CA GLY A 363 -5.06 2.90 -11.25
C GLY A 363 -5.61 4.30 -11.54
N MET A 364 -6.69 4.66 -10.88
CA MET A 364 -7.21 6.01 -10.85
C MET A 364 -7.31 6.45 -9.40
N THR A 365 -6.63 7.53 -9.06
CA THR A 365 -6.70 8.13 -7.73
C THR A 365 -7.43 9.46 -7.80
N HIS A 366 -8.27 9.72 -6.81
CA HIS A 366 -8.82 11.06 -6.63
C HIS A 366 -7.71 12.02 -6.19
N SER A 367 -7.73 13.24 -6.73
CA SER A 367 -6.74 14.28 -6.52
C SER A 367 -6.64 14.85 -5.09
N GLY A 368 -7.23 14.21 -4.11
CA GLY A 368 -7.26 14.71 -2.72
C GLY A 368 -5.92 14.75 -1.98
N GLY A 369 -4.79 14.75 -2.67
CA GLY A 369 -3.46 14.78 -2.06
C GLY A 369 -2.30 15.14 -2.98
N ALA A 370 -2.58 15.60 -4.18
CA ALA A 370 -1.56 15.97 -5.17
C ALA A 370 -1.69 17.45 -5.65
N GLU A 371 -2.28 18.32 -4.83
CA GLU A 371 -2.25 19.77 -5.06
C GLU A 371 -1.06 20.41 -4.35
#